data_6c8f40009376a113bcf51846cb296fa6
#
_entry.id   6c8f40009376a113bcf51846cb296fa6
#
_cell.length_a   1.000
_cell.length_b   1.000
_cell.length_c   1.000
_cell.angle_alpha   90.00
_cell.angle_beta   90.00
_cell.angle_gamma   90.00
#
_symmetry.space_group_name_H-M   'P 1'
#
loop_
_entity.id
_entity.type
_entity.pdbx_description
1 polymer ?
#
loop_
_entity_poly.entity_id
_entity_poly.type
_entity_poly.pdbx_seq_one_letter_code
_entity_poly.pdbx_strand_id
1 'polypeptide(L)'
;RTAAPPELPRWYTMAAMQNAGVALEWARRTLGLDWPAAYAAAFGSSLRTDDELFFLPYLGGERTPWMDAQVRGAWVGLSPGTDNGALMRAAFEGVAFAIRAGLDALHAQGTRPTLLRLAGGGSVHRAWQQLLMDVLQLPLEAVDCPNASARGAALLGGLAAGHWSTADLYAL
;
A
#
# COMPACT_ATOMS: atom_id res chain seq x y z
N ARG A 1 39.21 11.89 -11.51
CA ARG A 1 37.99 12.48 -12.13
C ARG A 1 36.83 11.73 -11.58
N THR A 2 36.15 12.23 -10.56
CA THR A 2 34.88 11.74 -10.07
C THR A 2 33.86 11.97 -11.18
N ALA A 3 33.21 10.89 -11.66
CA ALA A 3 32.09 11.00 -12.58
C ALA A 3 31.01 11.87 -11.92
N ALA A 4 30.44 12.80 -12.69
CA ALA A 4 29.28 13.54 -12.22
C ALA A 4 28.18 12.56 -11.81
N PRO A 5 27.44 12.80 -10.72
CA PRO A 5 26.33 11.95 -10.36
C PRO A 5 25.35 11.85 -11.53
N PRO A 6 24.73 10.68 -11.75
CA PRO A 6 23.76 10.53 -12.83
C PRO A 6 22.68 11.60 -12.68
N GLU A 7 22.34 12.27 -13.79
CA GLU A 7 21.23 13.21 -13.79
C GLU A 7 19.98 12.49 -13.28
N LEU A 8 19.33 13.03 -12.25
CA LEU A 8 18.08 12.50 -11.74
C LEU A 8 17.06 12.49 -12.89
N PRO A 9 16.31 11.41 -13.07
CA PRO A 9 15.28 11.38 -14.09
C PRO A 9 14.30 12.52 -13.85
N ARG A 10 14.01 13.31 -14.88
CA ARG A 10 13.11 14.47 -14.79
C ARG A 10 11.64 14.04 -14.61
N TRP A 11 11.33 12.77 -14.85
CA TRP A 11 9.97 12.24 -14.86
C TRP A 11 9.90 10.92 -14.11
N TYR A 12 8.79 10.68 -13.45
CA TYR A 12 8.44 9.40 -12.85
C TYR A 12 7.00 9.05 -13.21
N THR A 13 6.68 7.76 -13.27
CA THR A 13 5.34 7.25 -13.46
C THR A 13 4.74 6.86 -12.12
N MET A 14 3.50 7.24 -11.86
CA MET A 14 2.84 7.02 -10.58
C MET A 14 1.42 6.48 -10.79
N ALA A 15 1.08 5.42 -10.07
CA ALA A 15 -0.30 5.01 -9.81
C ALA A 15 -0.69 5.55 -8.43
N ALA A 16 -1.59 6.51 -8.38
CA ALA A 16 -2.03 7.12 -7.14
C ALA A 16 -3.41 6.58 -6.74
N MET A 17 -3.46 5.73 -5.72
CA MET A 17 -4.70 5.26 -5.12
C MET A 17 -5.14 6.18 -3.99
N GLN A 18 -6.45 6.38 -3.88
CA GLN A 18 -7.06 7.21 -2.83
C GLN A 18 -7.23 6.43 -1.52
N ASN A 19 -7.48 5.13 -1.61
CA ASN A 19 -7.97 4.31 -0.51
C ASN A 19 -7.08 3.08 -0.25
N ALA A 20 -5.84 3.27 0.22
CA ALA A 20 -5.00 2.17 0.70
C ALA A 20 -5.07 2.06 2.24
N GLY A 21 -4.11 2.64 2.96
CA GLY A 21 -4.06 2.61 4.42
C GLY A 21 -5.29 3.24 5.09
N VAL A 22 -5.91 4.26 4.46
CA VAL A 22 -7.13 4.90 4.97
C VAL A 22 -8.30 3.93 5.00
N ALA A 23 -8.44 3.07 4.00
CA ALA A 23 -9.52 2.07 3.97
C ALA A 23 -9.31 0.99 5.04
N LEU A 24 -8.09 0.54 5.28
CA LEU A 24 -7.77 -0.39 6.37
C LEU A 24 -8.01 0.25 7.74
N GLU A 25 -7.62 1.51 7.91
CA GLU A 25 -7.88 2.26 9.14
C GLU A 25 -9.38 2.40 9.41
N TRP A 26 -10.15 2.72 8.38
CA TRP A 26 -11.60 2.80 8.47
C TRP A 26 -12.22 1.44 8.82
N ALA A 27 -11.83 0.36 8.14
CA ALA A 27 -12.34 -0.99 8.37
C ALA A 27 -12.09 -1.44 9.82
N ARG A 28 -10.85 -1.35 10.32
CA ARG A 28 -10.55 -1.74 11.70
C ARG A 28 -11.33 -0.92 12.73
N ARG A 29 -11.49 0.40 12.53
CA ARG A 29 -12.26 1.27 13.44
C ARG A 29 -13.74 0.92 13.43
N THR A 30 -14.31 0.65 12.27
CA THR A 30 -15.71 0.23 12.10
C THR A 30 -15.97 -1.09 12.83
N LEU A 31 -14.98 -1.99 12.87
CA LEU A 31 -15.04 -3.26 13.57
C LEU A 31 -14.63 -3.16 15.06
N GLY A 32 -14.28 -1.98 15.56
CA GLY A 32 -13.87 -1.77 16.96
C GLY A 32 -12.51 -2.38 17.31
N LEU A 33 -11.63 -2.60 16.35
CA LEU A 33 -10.33 -3.25 16.53
C LEU A 33 -9.20 -2.22 16.65
N ASP A 34 -8.18 -2.51 17.47
CA ASP A 34 -6.87 -1.88 17.34
C ASP A 34 -6.03 -2.60 16.27
N TRP A 35 -4.82 -2.09 15.94
CA TRP A 35 -4.00 -2.71 14.90
C TRP A 35 -3.53 -4.12 15.22
N PRO A 36 -3.05 -4.44 16.45
CA PRO A 36 -2.72 -5.82 16.81
C PRO A 36 -3.90 -6.77 16.66
N ALA A 37 -5.09 -6.39 17.13
CA ALA A 37 -6.31 -7.20 17.00
C ALA A 37 -6.76 -7.34 15.55
N ALA A 38 -6.65 -6.29 14.72
CA ALA A 38 -6.99 -6.32 13.31
C ALA A 38 -6.09 -7.31 12.53
N TYR A 39 -4.79 -7.31 12.78
CA TYR A 39 -3.87 -8.27 12.19
C TYR A 39 -4.13 -9.69 12.69
N ALA A 40 -4.34 -9.87 14.00
CA ALA A 40 -4.66 -11.18 14.58
C ALA A 40 -5.97 -11.73 14.00
N ALA A 41 -7.01 -10.91 13.88
CA ALA A 41 -8.29 -11.29 13.30
C ALA A 41 -8.15 -11.69 11.82
N ALA A 42 -7.43 -10.90 11.03
CA ALA A 42 -7.30 -11.13 9.60
C ALA A 42 -6.39 -12.32 9.23
N PHE A 43 -5.35 -12.59 10.03
CA PHE A 43 -4.29 -13.53 9.69
C PHE A 43 -4.07 -14.65 10.72
N GLY A 44 -4.77 -14.61 11.86
CA GLY A 44 -4.59 -15.56 12.98
C GLY A 44 -5.33 -16.88 12.85
N SER A 45 -6.36 -16.99 12.02
CA SER A 45 -7.11 -18.21 11.77
C SER A 45 -6.73 -18.83 10.42
N SER A 46 -6.95 -20.16 10.28
CA SER A 46 -6.83 -20.82 8.98
C SER A 46 -7.75 -20.13 7.98
N LEU A 47 -7.22 -19.86 6.79
CA LEU A 47 -7.98 -19.28 5.67
C LEU A 47 -9.26 -20.10 5.46
N ARG A 48 -10.41 -19.49 5.60
CA ARG A 48 -11.66 -20.09 5.13
C ARG A 48 -11.63 -19.97 3.61
N THR A 49 -11.58 -21.11 2.94
CA THR A 49 -11.44 -21.18 1.47
C THR A 49 -12.77 -20.98 0.76
N ASP A 50 -13.86 -20.87 1.48
CA ASP A 50 -15.23 -20.92 0.97
C ASP A 50 -15.97 -19.57 1.09
N ASP A 51 -15.33 -18.53 1.63
CA ASP A 51 -15.98 -17.24 1.79
C ASP A 51 -15.76 -16.37 0.53
N GLU A 52 -16.83 -16.24 -0.26
CA GLU A 52 -16.90 -15.26 -1.36
C GLU A 52 -17.12 -13.83 -0.84
N LEU A 53 -16.38 -13.45 0.21
CA LEU A 53 -16.46 -12.14 0.82
C LEU A 53 -15.41 -11.20 0.22
N PHE A 54 -15.86 -10.13 -0.39
CA PHE A 54 -15.01 -9.11 -0.98
C PHE A 54 -15.16 -7.77 -0.28
N PHE A 55 -14.10 -6.99 -0.25
CA PHE A 55 -14.15 -5.61 0.15
C PHE A 55 -13.74 -4.69 -1.02
N LEU A 56 -14.58 -3.72 -1.31
CA LEU A 56 -14.27 -2.64 -2.25
C LEU A 56 -13.76 -1.44 -1.44
N PRO A 57 -12.49 -1.05 -1.53
CA PRO A 57 -11.92 -0.05 -0.64
C PRO A 57 -12.28 1.40 -0.98
N TYR A 58 -13.12 1.67 -1.96
CA TYR A 58 -13.33 2.95 -2.62
C TYR A 58 -14.16 3.95 -1.79
N LEU A 59 -13.88 4.10 -0.50
CA LEU A 59 -14.70 4.85 0.48
C LEU A 59 -14.92 6.33 0.12
N GLY A 60 -13.94 6.97 -0.46
CA GLY A 60 -13.96 8.39 -0.82
C GLY A 60 -13.79 8.67 -2.32
N GLY A 61 -14.30 7.78 -3.16
CA GLY A 61 -13.97 7.80 -4.58
C GLY A 61 -12.63 7.11 -4.84
N GLU A 62 -12.22 6.94 -6.09
CA GLU A 62 -10.92 6.37 -6.42
C GLU A 62 -10.25 7.13 -7.56
N ARG A 63 -8.91 7.13 -7.52
CA ARG A 63 -8.06 7.71 -8.55
C ARG A 63 -7.62 6.60 -9.52
N THR A 64 -6.36 6.22 -9.54
CA THR A 64 -5.86 5.17 -10.43
C THR A 64 -6.41 3.79 -10.04
N PRO A 65 -6.93 2.97 -11.00
CA PRO A 65 -7.05 3.29 -12.43
C PRO A 65 -8.41 3.90 -12.83
N TRP A 66 -9.37 3.97 -11.93
CA TRP A 66 -10.78 4.21 -12.26
C TRP A 66 -11.09 5.68 -12.53
N MET A 67 -10.41 6.61 -11.86
CA MET A 67 -10.59 8.07 -11.92
C MET A 67 -12.06 8.46 -11.70
N ASP A 68 -12.72 7.84 -10.70
CA ASP A 68 -14.13 8.03 -10.37
C ASP A 68 -14.28 8.52 -8.92
N ALA A 69 -14.73 9.75 -8.76
CA ALA A 69 -14.98 10.37 -7.46
C ALA A 69 -16.30 9.90 -6.81
N GLN A 70 -17.17 9.23 -7.56
CA GLN A 70 -18.50 8.80 -7.09
C GLN A 70 -18.54 7.35 -6.62
N VAL A 71 -17.57 6.53 -6.98
CA VAL A 71 -17.47 5.14 -6.49
C VAL A 71 -17.37 5.10 -4.97
N ARG A 72 -18.00 4.08 -4.36
CA ARG A 72 -18.02 3.90 -2.89
C ARG A 72 -17.58 2.49 -2.50
N GLY A 73 -17.13 2.37 -1.24
CA GLY A 73 -16.73 1.10 -0.65
C GLY A 73 -17.91 0.23 -0.27
N ALA A 74 -17.67 -1.08 -0.22
CA ALA A 74 -18.67 -2.07 0.21
C ALA A 74 -17.98 -3.35 0.67
N TRP A 75 -18.61 -4.08 1.60
CA TRP A 75 -18.44 -5.51 1.75
C TRP A 75 -19.51 -6.24 0.94
N VAL A 76 -19.11 -7.19 0.13
CA VAL A 76 -19.98 -7.95 -0.77
C VAL A 76 -19.82 -9.44 -0.46
N GLY A 77 -20.91 -10.18 -0.37
CA GLY A 77 -20.88 -11.61 -0.03
C GLY A 77 -21.06 -11.91 1.47
N LEU A 78 -21.69 -11.01 2.23
CA LEU A 78 -21.98 -11.22 3.64
C LEU A 78 -22.90 -12.44 3.85
N SER A 79 -22.61 -13.24 4.86
CA SER A 79 -23.42 -14.37 5.31
C SER A 79 -23.66 -14.29 6.83
N PRO A 80 -24.62 -15.04 7.38
CA PRO A 80 -24.82 -15.09 8.83
C PRO A 80 -23.59 -15.59 9.63
N GLY A 81 -22.66 -16.27 8.98
CA GLY A 81 -21.40 -16.74 9.59
C GLY A 81 -20.23 -15.78 9.43
N THR A 82 -20.42 -14.63 8.80
CA THR A 82 -19.34 -13.65 8.60
C THR A 82 -18.97 -13.00 9.94
N ASP A 83 -17.73 -13.18 10.36
CA ASP A 83 -17.17 -12.60 11.57
C ASP A 83 -16.21 -11.42 11.29
N ASN A 84 -15.72 -10.79 12.35
CA ASN A 84 -14.78 -9.67 12.24
C ASN A 84 -13.45 -10.08 11.57
N GLY A 85 -13.04 -11.33 11.71
CA GLY A 85 -11.84 -11.87 11.08
C GLY A 85 -11.99 -11.91 9.56
N ALA A 86 -13.11 -12.46 9.08
CA ALA A 86 -13.44 -12.51 7.66
C ALA A 86 -13.57 -11.11 7.06
N LEU A 87 -14.27 -10.19 7.75
CA LEU A 87 -14.41 -8.79 7.31
C LEU A 87 -13.06 -8.07 7.22
N MET A 88 -12.22 -8.24 8.23
CA MET A 88 -10.90 -7.59 8.24
C MET A 88 -9.96 -8.22 7.21
N ARG A 89 -10.01 -9.55 7.03
CA ARG A 89 -9.25 -10.25 5.99
C ARG A 89 -9.63 -9.76 4.59
N ALA A 90 -10.93 -9.70 4.29
CA ALA A 90 -11.43 -9.15 3.04
C ALA A 90 -10.98 -7.70 2.82
N ALA A 91 -10.89 -6.88 3.89
CA ALA A 91 -10.40 -5.52 3.79
C ALA A 91 -8.92 -5.47 3.35
N PHE A 92 -8.05 -6.30 3.93
CA PHE A 92 -6.66 -6.41 3.49
C PHE A 92 -6.55 -6.89 2.03
N GLU A 93 -7.31 -7.90 1.66
CA GLU A 93 -7.32 -8.44 0.28
C GLU A 93 -7.83 -7.39 -0.72
N GLY A 94 -8.93 -6.71 -0.42
CA GLY A 94 -9.48 -5.67 -1.27
C GLY A 94 -8.51 -4.52 -1.53
N VAL A 95 -7.78 -4.10 -0.48
CA VAL A 95 -6.71 -3.10 -0.65
C VAL A 95 -5.55 -3.65 -1.48
N ALA A 96 -5.15 -4.90 -1.27
CA ALA A 96 -4.09 -5.53 -2.08
C ALA A 96 -4.49 -5.62 -3.57
N PHE A 97 -5.74 -5.98 -3.87
CA PHE A 97 -6.25 -6.00 -5.24
C PHE A 97 -6.35 -4.59 -5.85
N ALA A 98 -6.71 -3.58 -5.08
CA ALA A 98 -6.69 -2.19 -5.56
C ALA A 98 -5.25 -1.74 -5.92
N ILE A 99 -4.26 -2.11 -5.10
CA ILE A 99 -2.84 -1.86 -5.42
C ILE A 99 -2.43 -2.63 -6.68
N ARG A 100 -2.87 -3.87 -6.85
CA ARG A 100 -2.63 -4.66 -8.07
C ARG A 100 -3.22 -3.98 -9.31
N ALA A 101 -4.43 -3.47 -9.25
CA ALA A 101 -5.04 -2.71 -10.35
C ALA A 101 -4.21 -1.47 -10.72
N GLY A 102 -3.65 -0.77 -9.72
CA GLY A 102 -2.71 0.33 -9.94
C GLY A 102 -1.41 -0.11 -10.63
N LEU A 103 -0.86 -1.26 -10.21
CA LEU A 103 0.33 -1.86 -10.84
C LEU A 103 0.04 -2.26 -12.30
N ASP A 104 -1.12 -2.86 -12.57
CA ASP A 104 -1.52 -3.23 -13.93
C ASP A 104 -1.67 -2.00 -14.84
N ALA A 105 -2.15 -0.87 -14.30
CA ALA A 105 -2.17 0.39 -15.03
C ALA A 105 -0.76 0.92 -15.37
N LEU A 106 0.22 0.76 -14.49
CA LEU A 106 1.62 1.05 -14.78
C LEU A 106 2.21 0.13 -15.84
N HIS A 107 1.88 -1.18 -15.76
CA HIS A 107 2.30 -2.16 -16.76
C HIS A 107 1.76 -1.82 -18.16
N ALA A 108 0.51 -1.37 -18.24
CA ALA A 108 -0.09 -0.95 -19.51
C ALA A 108 0.62 0.26 -20.13
N GLN A 109 1.29 1.09 -19.30
CA GLN A 109 2.11 2.22 -19.74
C GLN A 109 3.58 1.84 -19.99
N GLY A 110 3.93 0.55 -19.93
CA GLY A 110 5.28 0.07 -20.17
C GLY A 110 6.21 0.04 -18.94
N THR A 111 5.75 0.52 -17.78
CA THR A 111 6.53 0.46 -16.54
C THR A 111 6.42 -0.94 -15.92
N ARG A 112 7.54 -1.69 -15.87
CA ARG A 112 7.58 -3.08 -15.37
C ARG A 112 8.60 -3.20 -14.24
N PRO A 113 8.23 -2.95 -12.98
CA PRO A 113 9.13 -3.15 -11.86
C PRO A 113 9.43 -4.65 -11.68
N THR A 114 10.65 -4.95 -11.26
CA THR A 114 11.08 -6.32 -10.88
C THR A 114 11.15 -6.51 -9.38
N LEU A 115 11.05 -5.42 -8.62
CA LEU A 115 11.08 -5.37 -7.17
C LEU A 115 10.22 -4.20 -6.70
N LEU A 116 9.47 -4.40 -5.64
CA LEU A 116 8.72 -3.34 -4.96
C LEU A 116 9.34 -3.04 -3.61
N ARG A 117 9.46 -1.76 -3.26
CA ARG A 117 9.85 -1.33 -1.93
C ARG A 117 8.65 -0.81 -1.18
N LEU A 118 8.36 -1.42 -0.03
CA LEU A 118 7.26 -1.05 0.85
C LEU A 118 7.80 -0.20 2.01
N ALA A 119 7.35 1.04 2.09
CA ALA A 119 7.72 1.98 3.15
C ALA A 119 6.48 2.54 3.84
N GLY A 120 6.67 3.11 5.03
CA GLY A 120 5.61 3.69 5.83
C GLY A 120 4.97 2.72 6.83
N GLY A 121 3.90 3.14 7.51
CA GLY A 121 3.28 2.37 8.60
C GLY A 121 2.75 0.99 8.21
N GLY A 122 2.39 0.79 6.95
CA GLY A 122 1.95 -0.51 6.43
C GLY A 122 3.08 -1.53 6.18
N SER A 123 4.36 -1.15 6.34
CA SER A 123 5.49 -2.02 6.03
C SER A 123 5.88 -2.99 7.15
N VAL A 124 5.25 -2.92 8.32
CA VAL A 124 5.75 -3.58 9.54
C VAL A 124 5.26 -5.01 9.76
N HIS A 125 4.13 -5.42 9.19
CA HIS A 125 3.51 -6.71 9.50
C HIS A 125 3.77 -7.76 8.42
N ARG A 126 4.43 -8.88 8.78
CA ARG A 126 4.88 -9.91 7.83
C ARG A 126 3.76 -10.58 7.05
N ALA A 127 2.63 -10.88 7.69
CA ALA A 127 1.52 -11.52 6.98
C ALA A 127 0.88 -10.59 5.94
N TRP A 128 0.86 -9.28 6.20
CA TRP A 128 0.44 -8.30 5.20
C TRP A 128 1.44 -8.18 4.04
N GLN A 129 2.75 -8.19 4.33
CA GLN A 129 3.77 -8.23 3.29
C GLN A 129 3.63 -9.48 2.41
N GLN A 130 3.36 -10.64 3.02
CA GLN A 130 3.13 -11.89 2.28
C GLN A 130 1.91 -11.80 1.39
N LEU A 131 0.77 -11.32 1.90
CA LEU A 131 -0.43 -11.11 1.09
C LEU A 131 -0.18 -10.18 -0.10
N LEU A 132 0.56 -9.09 0.11
CA LEU A 132 0.94 -8.20 -0.99
C LEU A 132 1.79 -8.92 -2.04
N MET A 133 2.80 -9.71 -1.64
CA MET A 133 3.62 -10.49 -2.57
C MET A 133 2.77 -11.50 -3.36
N ASP A 134 1.83 -12.18 -2.68
CA ASP A 134 0.95 -13.16 -3.29
C ASP A 134 0.02 -12.52 -4.33
N VAL A 135 -0.53 -11.35 -4.05
CA VAL A 135 -1.43 -10.63 -4.97
C VAL A 135 -0.66 -9.92 -6.09
N LEU A 136 0.44 -9.26 -5.76
CA LEU A 136 1.19 -8.45 -6.73
C LEU A 136 2.11 -9.31 -7.61
N GLN A 137 2.44 -10.54 -7.18
CA GLN A 137 3.32 -11.47 -7.88
C GLN A 137 4.71 -10.85 -8.17
N LEU A 138 5.20 -10.04 -7.23
CA LEU A 138 6.52 -9.41 -7.30
C LEU A 138 7.23 -9.54 -5.94
N PRO A 139 8.55 -9.67 -5.95
CA PRO A 139 9.35 -9.54 -4.74
C PRO A 139 9.10 -8.19 -4.05
N LEU A 140 9.02 -8.21 -2.72
CA LEU A 140 8.79 -7.03 -1.91
C LEU A 140 9.90 -6.89 -0.87
N GLU A 141 10.50 -5.71 -0.81
CA GLU A 141 11.48 -5.31 0.20
C GLU A 141 10.84 -4.30 1.14
N ALA A 142 10.68 -4.66 2.42
CA ALA A 142 10.21 -3.71 3.42
C ALA A 142 11.37 -2.78 3.83
N VAL A 143 11.15 -1.49 3.66
CA VAL A 143 12.12 -0.47 4.06
C VAL A 143 11.91 -0.15 5.54
N ASP A 144 12.97 -0.27 6.33
CA ASP A 144 12.93 0.09 7.76
C ASP A 144 12.95 1.62 7.94
N CYS A 145 11.86 2.23 7.53
CA CYS A 145 11.62 3.67 7.66
C CYS A 145 10.13 3.96 7.80
N PRO A 146 9.54 3.77 8.99
CA PRO A 146 8.09 3.95 9.20
C PRO A 146 7.64 5.39 8.90
N ASN A 147 8.51 6.38 9.05
CA ASN A 147 8.24 7.79 8.77
C ASN A 147 8.89 8.26 7.45
N ALA A 148 8.92 7.42 6.43
CA ALA A 148 9.61 7.67 5.16
C ALA A 148 9.25 9.02 4.52
N SER A 149 7.98 9.41 4.52
CA SER A 149 7.52 10.69 3.96
C SER A 149 8.09 11.90 4.72
N ALA A 150 8.08 11.86 6.06
CA ALA A 150 8.64 12.92 6.89
C ALA A 150 10.16 13.02 6.71
N ARG A 151 10.84 11.88 6.66
CA ARG A 151 12.29 11.83 6.37
C ARG A 151 12.59 12.41 4.99
N GLY A 152 11.85 12.01 3.96
CA GLY A 152 12.03 12.55 2.61
C GLY A 152 11.83 14.06 2.56
N ALA A 153 10.80 14.58 3.21
CA ALA A 153 10.56 16.03 3.29
C ALA A 153 11.70 16.75 4.00
N ALA A 154 12.23 16.23 5.11
CA ALA A 154 13.37 16.78 5.82
C ALA A 154 14.63 16.80 4.95
N LEU A 155 14.90 15.73 4.22
CA LEU A 155 16.04 15.62 3.29
C LEU A 155 15.95 16.67 2.18
N LEU A 156 14.77 16.82 1.56
CA LEU A 156 14.55 17.84 0.54
C LEU A 156 14.65 19.26 1.09
N GLY A 157 14.13 19.50 2.30
CA GLY A 157 14.25 20.79 2.97
C GLY A 157 15.71 21.16 3.26
N GLY A 158 16.50 20.21 3.76
CA GLY A 158 17.92 20.42 4.02
C GLY A 158 18.74 20.62 2.74
N LEU A 159 18.40 19.91 1.65
CA LEU A 159 19.00 20.17 0.33
C LEU A 159 18.70 21.59 -0.15
N ALA A 160 17.45 22.03 -0.04
CA ALA A 160 17.04 23.39 -0.45
C ALA A 160 17.71 24.47 0.41
N ALA A 161 17.94 24.18 1.70
CA ALA A 161 18.64 25.08 2.63
C ALA A 161 20.19 25.03 2.49
N GLY A 162 20.72 24.16 1.65
CA GLY A 162 22.18 24.03 1.44
C GLY A 162 22.91 23.30 2.58
N HIS A 163 22.20 22.56 3.47
CA HIS A 163 22.84 21.78 4.54
C HIS A 163 23.55 20.54 4.02
N TRP A 164 23.10 19.98 2.90
CA TRP A 164 23.73 18.87 2.18
C TRP A 164 23.58 19.02 0.69
N SER A 165 24.41 18.29 -0.03
CA SER A 165 24.37 18.19 -1.49
C SER A 165 23.56 16.97 -1.95
N THR A 166 23.26 16.90 -3.23
CA THR A 166 22.63 15.69 -3.82
C THR A 166 23.47 14.44 -3.60
N ALA A 167 24.81 14.56 -3.59
CA ALA A 167 25.70 13.44 -3.34
C ALA A 167 25.57 12.90 -1.91
N ASP A 168 25.33 13.76 -0.92
CA ASP A 168 25.17 13.36 0.47
C ASP A 168 23.86 12.56 0.67
N LEU A 169 22.81 12.81 -0.13
CA LEU A 169 21.54 12.09 -0.07
C LEU A 169 21.67 10.61 -0.44
N TYR A 170 22.67 10.24 -1.24
CA TYR A 170 22.93 8.83 -1.59
C TYR A 170 23.73 8.08 -0.53
N ALA A 171 24.29 8.78 0.45
CA ALA A 171 25.06 8.21 1.54
C ALA A 171 24.23 8.04 2.83
N LEU A 172 23.02 8.63 2.90
CA LEU A 172 22.07 8.59 4.02
C LEU A 172 21.02 7.48 3.85
#